data_c4b9292a7d16f717ff4e1e6866f6946a
#
_entry.id   c4b9292a7d16f717ff4e1e6866f6946a
#
_cell.length_a   1.000
_cell.length_b   1.000
_cell.length_c   1.000
_cell.angle_alpha   90.00
_cell.angle_beta   90.00
_cell.angle_gamma   90.00
#
_symmetry.space_group_name_H-M   'P 1'
#
loop_
_entity.id
_entity.type
_entity.pdbx_description
1 polymer ?
#
loop_
_entity_poly.entity_id
_entity_poly.type
_entity_poly.pdbx_seq_one_letter_code
_entity_poly.pdbx_strand_id
1 'polypeptide(L)'
;MASIRDVAKEAGVAICTVSRLINGTAKVEPETQKKIEAAMKKLDYVPNELARGMFKGRSNSIAMLVPNIQHPWFSSLASEIEKILYEKKYKFMLFSTSDDKQREKECFKLLKSNIVDGIICGTSACTAKEYQKIDKPMVMLDYKVGSKFPVVVSDHKMGGQLAAQEFINSGCKYVIHISGIRTDKNIMSFECHEELDRVLAENGIKSRRVPIQWNDFDFHGYFEMAKCILEEYSDVDGIFAADMPAIAFLKAALAIGKKIPDDLAIVAYDGTYITNASTTRLTSIHQPYKEIAQEAVRQLMDMIDGSAGDEQADDTRDAVKEGNIILLPVSVEKGDTTK
;
A
#
# COMPACT_ATOMS: atom_id res chain seq x y z
N MET A 1 -26.98 -18.43 22.10
CA MET A 1 -25.82 -17.61 22.45
C MET A 1 -26.15 -16.82 23.70
N ALA A 2 -25.34 -16.89 24.76
CA ALA A 2 -25.59 -16.16 26.00
C ALA A 2 -25.58 -14.66 25.76
N SER A 3 -26.37 -13.91 26.49
CA SER A 3 -26.47 -12.45 26.40
C SER A 3 -25.87 -11.77 27.65
N ILE A 4 -25.58 -10.47 27.57
CA ILE A 4 -25.16 -9.69 28.75
C ILE A 4 -26.13 -9.77 29.90
N ARG A 5 -27.42 -9.99 29.61
CA ARG A 5 -28.49 -10.19 30.64
C ARG A 5 -28.30 -11.51 31.38
N ASP A 6 -27.91 -12.57 30.65
CA ASP A 6 -27.67 -13.89 31.23
C ASP A 6 -26.45 -13.86 32.16
N VAL A 7 -25.36 -13.16 31.71
CA VAL A 7 -24.17 -12.94 32.55
C VAL A 7 -24.52 -12.15 33.83
N ALA A 8 -25.32 -11.09 33.72
CA ALA A 8 -25.73 -10.32 34.86
C ALA A 8 -26.55 -11.16 35.86
N LYS A 9 -27.47 -12.00 35.36
CA LYS A 9 -28.29 -12.91 36.17
C LYS A 9 -27.43 -13.97 36.86
N GLU A 10 -26.49 -14.58 36.14
CA GLU A 10 -25.57 -15.62 36.68
C GLU A 10 -24.61 -15.03 37.73
N ALA A 11 -24.08 -13.82 37.49
CA ALA A 11 -23.20 -13.12 38.44
C ALA A 11 -23.94 -12.47 39.62
N GLY A 12 -25.27 -12.39 39.60
CA GLY A 12 -26.06 -11.75 40.63
C GLY A 12 -25.87 -10.22 40.72
N VAL A 13 -25.65 -9.58 39.58
CA VAL A 13 -25.37 -8.12 39.49
C VAL A 13 -26.29 -7.44 38.47
N ALA A 14 -26.34 -6.10 38.52
CA ALA A 14 -27.08 -5.35 37.52
C ALA A 14 -26.37 -5.40 36.13
N ILE A 15 -27.16 -5.35 35.05
CA ILE A 15 -26.63 -5.33 33.66
C ILE A 15 -25.64 -4.20 33.44
N CYS A 16 -25.93 -3.02 34.04
CA CYS A 16 -25.04 -1.85 33.94
C CYS A 16 -23.66 -2.11 34.58
N THR A 17 -23.59 -2.93 35.66
CA THR A 17 -22.31 -3.30 36.28
C THR A 17 -21.47 -4.19 35.37
N VAL A 18 -22.11 -5.18 34.73
CA VAL A 18 -21.44 -6.01 33.71
C VAL A 18 -20.97 -5.16 32.54
N SER A 19 -21.82 -4.26 32.04
CA SER A 19 -21.47 -3.34 30.93
C SER A 19 -20.31 -2.41 31.32
N ARG A 20 -20.26 -1.89 32.54
CA ARG A 20 -19.17 -1.04 33.04
C ARG A 20 -17.84 -1.80 33.09
N LEU A 21 -17.86 -3.04 33.58
CA LEU A 21 -16.67 -3.90 33.58
C LEU A 21 -16.17 -4.16 32.16
N ILE A 22 -17.04 -4.64 31.25
CA ILE A 22 -16.68 -4.96 29.87
C ILE A 22 -16.15 -3.74 29.12
N ASN A 23 -16.73 -2.56 29.34
CA ASN A 23 -16.36 -1.33 28.64
C ASN A 23 -15.21 -0.55 29.31
N GLY A 24 -14.83 -0.92 30.54
CA GLY A 24 -13.81 -0.21 31.31
C GLY A 24 -14.23 1.22 31.70
N THR A 25 -15.56 1.52 31.74
CA THR A 25 -16.07 2.88 31.97
C THR A 25 -16.15 3.27 33.47
N ALA A 26 -16.02 2.30 34.36
CA ALA A 26 -15.91 2.55 35.80
C ALA A 26 -15.17 1.39 36.47
N LYS A 27 -14.52 1.69 37.60
CA LYS A 27 -13.87 0.70 38.43
C LYS A 27 -14.94 -0.15 39.11
N VAL A 28 -14.88 -1.46 38.95
CA VAL A 28 -15.76 -2.44 39.60
C VAL A 28 -15.01 -3.07 40.76
N GLU A 29 -15.66 -3.29 41.87
CA GLU A 29 -15.09 -3.95 43.04
C GLU A 29 -14.46 -5.31 42.65
N PRO A 30 -13.25 -5.66 43.14
CA PRO A 30 -12.52 -6.87 42.72
C PRO A 30 -13.31 -8.18 42.89
N GLU A 31 -14.13 -8.28 43.98
CA GLU A 31 -15.00 -9.44 44.21
C GLU A 31 -16.12 -9.54 43.18
N THR A 32 -16.71 -8.41 42.82
CA THR A 32 -17.75 -8.34 41.78
C THR A 32 -17.20 -8.63 40.40
N GLN A 33 -16.00 -8.14 40.10
CA GLN A 33 -15.29 -8.45 38.85
C GLN A 33 -15.08 -9.95 38.70
N LYS A 34 -14.56 -10.65 39.73
CA LYS A 34 -14.36 -12.10 39.73
C LYS A 34 -15.65 -12.87 39.47
N LYS A 35 -16.79 -12.44 40.08
CA LYS A 35 -18.09 -13.04 39.83
C LYS A 35 -18.56 -12.90 38.39
N ILE A 36 -18.36 -11.73 37.78
CA ILE A 36 -18.74 -11.47 36.41
C ILE A 36 -17.85 -12.29 35.44
N GLU A 37 -16.53 -12.32 35.65
CA GLU A 37 -15.59 -13.10 34.84
C GLU A 37 -15.90 -14.61 34.93
N ALA A 38 -16.21 -15.13 36.10
CA ALA A 38 -16.63 -16.53 36.29
C ALA A 38 -17.95 -16.84 35.55
N ALA A 39 -18.93 -15.93 35.63
CA ALA A 39 -20.20 -16.09 34.91
C ALA A 39 -20.00 -16.03 33.38
N MET A 40 -19.15 -15.14 32.87
CA MET A 40 -18.81 -15.07 31.45
C MET A 40 -18.18 -16.36 30.98
N LYS A 41 -17.21 -16.91 31.73
CA LYS A 41 -16.57 -18.17 31.42
C LYS A 41 -17.54 -19.35 31.46
N LYS A 42 -18.41 -19.42 32.47
CA LYS A 42 -19.42 -20.49 32.62
C LYS A 42 -20.42 -20.52 31.46
N LEU A 43 -20.81 -19.33 30.98
CA LEU A 43 -21.79 -19.17 29.90
C LEU A 43 -21.16 -19.11 28.50
N ASP A 44 -19.87 -19.28 28.40
CA ASP A 44 -19.11 -19.05 27.14
C ASP A 44 -19.52 -17.73 26.44
N TYR A 45 -19.66 -16.70 27.28
CA TYR A 45 -20.10 -15.39 26.81
C TYR A 45 -18.92 -14.56 26.29
N VAL A 46 -18.95 -14.23 25.01
CA VAL A 46 -18.03 -13.30 24.38
C VAL A 46 -18.73 -11.95 24.20
N PRO A 47 -18.15 -10.86 24.73
CA PRO A 47 -18.71 -9.52 24.54
C PRO A 47 -18.85 -9.18 23.07
N ASN A 48 -20.00 -8.64 22.67
CA ASN A 48 -20.21 -8.18 21.31
C ASN A 48 -19.41 -6.87 21.08
N GLU A 49 -18.33 -6.97 20.32
CA GLU A 49 -17.46 -5.83 20.03
C GLU A 49 -18.14 -4.74 19.20
N LEU A 50 -19.10 -5.10 18.33
CA LEU A 50 -19.90 -4.11 17.60
C LEU A 50 -20.72 -3.24 18.56
N ALA A 51 -21.36 -3.87 19.56
CA ALA A 51 -22.08 -3.13 20.59
C ALA A 51 -21.15 -2.24 21.43
N ARG A 52 -19.93 -2.70 21.71
CA ARG A 52 -18.90 -1.89 22.40
C ARG A 52 -18.45 -0.70 21.55
N GLY A 53 -18.22 -0.93 20.27
CA GLY A 53 -17.85 0.11 19.30
C GLY A 53 -18.90 1.23 19.22
N MET A 54 -20.18 0.86 19.21
CA MET A 54 -21.27 1.83 19.20
C MET A 54 -21.26 2.76 20.45
N PHE A 55 -20.91 2.24 21.62
CA PHE A 55 -20.80 3.05 22.85
C PHE A 55 -19.56 3.96 22.85
N LYS A 56 -18.46 3.53 22.22
CA LYS A 56 -17.22 4.29 22.16
C LYS A 56 -17.13 5.20 20.94
N GLY A 57 -18.07 5.09 19.99
CA GLY A 57 -18.03 5.78 18.72
C GLY A 57 -16.89 5.31 17.80
N ARG A 58 -16.26 4.15 18.11
CA ARG A 58 -15.12 3.56 17.38
C ARG A 58 -15.30 2.06 17.19
N SER A 59 -15.03 1.59 15.97
CA SER A 59 -15.08 0.16 15.63
C SER A 59 -13.76 -0.59 15.94
N ASN A 60 -12.66 0.15 16.13
CA ASN A 60 -11.30 -0.35 16.17
C ASN A 60 -10.98 -1.21 14.92
N SER A 61 -11.43 -0.75 13.77
CA SER A 61 -11.20 -1.41 12.48
C SER A 61 -10.75 -0.38 11.46
N ILE A 62 -9.72 -0.71 10.69
CA ILE A 62 -9.20 0.10 9.58
C ILE A 62 -9.33 -0.70 8.29
N ALA A 63 -9.77 -0.05 7.22
CA ALA A 63 -9.78 -0.63 5.89
C ALA A 63 -8.59 -0.13 5.06
N MET A 64 -8.02 -1.03 4.25
CA MET A 64 -7.13 -0.67 3.16
C MET A 64 -7.78 -1.06 1.85
N LEU A 65 -7.82 -0.12 0.90
CA LEU A 65 -8.31 -0.34 -0.44
C LEU A 65 -7.14 -0.42 -1.40
N VAL A 66 -7.08 -1.48 -2.18
CA VAL A 66 -6.05 -1.70 -3.20
C VAL A 66 -6.69 -2.04 -4.55
N PRO A 67 -6.05 -1.73 -5.67
CA PRO A 67 -6.57 -2.13 -6.98
C PRO A 67 -6.66 -3.64 -7.09
N ASN A 68 -5.58 -4.35 -6.74
CA ASN A 68 -5.52 -5.80 -6.77
C ASN A 68 -4.54 -6.32 -5.69
N ILE A 69 -4.98 -7.32 -4.90
CA ILE A 69 -4.16 -7.95 -3.86
C ILE A 69 -3.01 -8.81 -4.41
N GLN A 70 -3.04 -9.18 -5.70
CA GLN A 70 -1.95 -9.91 -6.36
C GLN A 70 -0.74 -9.01 -6.65
N HIS A 71 -0.89 -7.69 -6.56
CA HIS A 71 0.23 -6.77 -6.75
C HIS A 71 1.24 -6.92 -5.60
N PRO A 72 2.50 -7.30 -5.88
CA PRO A 72 3.49 -7.58 -4.84
C PRO A 72 3.74 -6.40 -3.90
N TRP A 73 3.75 -5.18 -4.44
CA TRP A 73 3.91 -3.97 -3.63
C TRP A 73 2.75 -3.75 -2.67
N PHE A 74 1.50 -3.82 -3.15
CA PHE A 74 0.33 -3.66 -2.27
C PHE A 74 0.23 -4.77 -1.23
N SER A 75 0.58 -6.01 -1.57
CA SER A 75 0.56 -7.11 -0.60
C SER A 75 1.66 -6.97 0.46
N SER A 76 2.86 -6.49 0.07
CA SER A 76 3.96 -6.18 1.00
C SER A 76 3.57 -5.03 1.94
N LEU A 77 3.02 -3.95 1.39
CA LEU A 77 2.55 -2.80 2.17
C LEU A 77 1.42 -3.19 3.13
N ALA A 78 0.43 -3.98 2.67
CA ALA A 78 -0.66 -4.46 3.50
C ALA A 78 -0.16 -5.31 4.68
N SER A 79 0.88 -6.12 4.48
CA SER A 79 1.51 -6.91 5.54
C SER A 79 2.15 -6.03 6.61
N GLU A 80 2.81 -4.93 6.23
CA GLU A 80 3.41 -4.01 7.21
C GLU A 80 2.33 -3.18 7.95
N ILE A 81 1.30 -2.72 7.24
CA ILE A 81 0.16 -2.01 7.84
C ILE A 81 -0.55 -2.92 8.87
N GLU A 82 -0.79 -4.19 8.52
CA GLU A 82 -1.43 -5.17 9.41
C GLU A 82 -0.67 -5.33 10.72
N LYS A 83 0.67 -5.50 10.66
CA LYS A 83 1.53 -5.62 11.85
C LYS A 83 1.39 -4.41 12.77
N ILE A 84 1.46 -3.20 12.22
CA ILE A 84 1.36 -1.95 12.98
C ILE A 84 -0.04 -1.83 13.63
N LEU A 85 -1.09 -2.14 12.87
CA LEU A 85 -2.46 -2.07 13.36
C LEU A 85 -2.74 -3.13 14.44
N TYR A 86 -2.18 -4.32 14.31
CA TYR A 86 -2.27 -5.37 15.32
C TYR A 86 -1.68 -4.94 16.66
N GLU A 87 -0.49 -4.32 16.66
CA GLU A 87 0.15 -3.77 17.86
C GLU A 87 -0.72 -2.67 18.51
N LYS A 88 -1.37 -1.85 17.68
CA LYS A 88 -2.33 -0.82 18.12
C LYS A 88 -3.71 -1.37 18.49
N LYS A 89 -3.93 -2.70 18.39
CA LYS A 89 -5.19 -3.40 18.67
C LYS A 89 -6.35 -2.98 17.76
N TYR A 90 -6.02 -2.61 16.53
CA TYR A 90 -6.98 -2.41 15.45
C TYR A 90 -7.11 -3.68 14.61
N LYS A 91 -8.30 -3.93 14.11
CA LYS A 91 -8.57 -4.96 13.09
C LYS A 91 -8.26 -4.38 11.72
N PHE A 92 -7.64 -5.18 10.89
CA PHE A 92 -7.34 -4.82 9.52
C PHE A 92 -8.30 -5.48 8.53
N MET A 93 -8.84 -4.72 7.60
CA MET A 93 -9.69 -5.18 6.52
C MET A 93 -9.08 -4.76 5.18
N LEU A 94 -8.76 -5.73 4.32
CA LEU A 94 -8.19 -5.49 3.00
C LEU A 94 -9.25 -5.72 1.91
N PHE A 95 -9.44 -4.72 1.04
CA PHE A 95 -10.40 -4.76 -0.05
C PHE A 95 -9.70 -4.58 -1.39
N SER A 96 -9.92 -5.52 -2.32
CA SER A 96 -9.53 -5.38 -3.71
C SER A 96 -10.69 -4.75 -4.50
N THR A 97 -10.45 -3.57 -5.07
CA THR A 97 -11.48 -2.84 -5.81
C THR A 97 -11.52 -3.21 -7.29
N SER A 98 -10.43 -3.79 -7.84
CA SER A 98 -10.27 -4.10 -9.27
C SER A 98 -10.51 -2.87 -10.16
N ASP A 99 -10.12 -1.67 -9.67
CA ASP A 99 -10.38 -0.38 -10.31
C ASP A 99 -11.88 -0.10 -10.60
N ASP A 100 -12.76 -0.81 -9.89
CA ASP A 100 -14.22 -0.65 -10.02
C ASP A 100 -14.71 0.43 -9.04
N LYS A 101 -15.29 1.47 -9.62
CA LYS A 101 -15.84 2.61 -8.89
C LYS A 101 -16.94 2.23 -7.89
N GLN A 102 -17.76 1.24 -8.23
CA GLN A 102 -18.85 0.83 -7.35
C GLN A 102 -18.33 0.10 -6.11
N ARG A 103 -17.33 -0.77 -6.29
CA ARG A 103 -16.67 -1.45 -5.17
C ARG A 103 -15.99 -0.45 -4.24
N GLU A 104 -15.32 0.55 -4.78
CA GLU A 104 -14.70 1.62 -3.98
C GLU A 104 -15.74 2.41 -3.17
N LYS A 105 -16.89 2.76 -3.79
CA LYS A 105 -17.99 3.41 -3.07
C LYS A 105 -18.62 2.55 -1.97
N GLU A 106 -18.66 1.24 -2.14
CA GLU A 106 -19.12 0.33 -1.10
C GLU A 106 -18.19 0.39 0.13
N CYS A 107 -16.89 0.46 -0.07
CA CYS A 107 -15.94 0.65 1.02
C CYS A 107 -16.14 2.00 1.73
N PHE A 108 -16.43 3.08 0.99
CA PHE A 108 -16.76 4.37 1.61
C PHE A 108 -18.04 4.33 2.45
N LYS A 109 -18.99 3.44 2.13
CA LYS A 109 -20.19 3.23 2.98
C LYS A 109 -19.81 2.59 4.32
N LEU A 110 -18.78 1.70 4.37
CA LEU A 110 -18.29 1.11 5.61
C LEU A 110 -17.75 2.21 6.56
N LEU A 111 -17.01 3.16 6.00
CA LEU A 111 -16.50 4.30 6.74
C LEU A 111 -17.64 5.21 7.23
N LYS A 112 -18.62 5.52 6.37
CA LYS A 112 -19.76 6.35 6.69
C LYS A 112 -20.66 5.72 7.78
N SER A 113 -20.79 4.40 7.79
CA SER A 113 -21.58 3.65 8.76
C SER A 113 -20.81 3.29 10.05
N ASN A 114 -19.58 3.79 10.23
CA ASN A 114 -18.68 3.52 11.36
C ASN A 114 -18.37 2.01 11.54
N ILE A 115 -18.39 1.22 10.48
CA ILE A 115 -17.91 -0.17 10.48
C ILE A 115 -16.38 -0.19 10.49
N VAL A 116 -15.76 0.83 9.87
CA VAL A 116 -14.34 1.13 10.01
C VAL A 116 -14.16 2.57 10.49
N ASP A 117 -13.10 2.84 11.23
CA ASP A 117 -12.79 4.17 11.79
C ASP A 117 -12.01 5.03 10.78
N GLY A 118 -11.33 4.40 9.83
CA GLY A 118 -10.56 5.07 8.82
C GLY A 118 -10.23 4.18 7.62
N ILE A 119 -9.76 4.81 6.54
CA ILE A 119 -9.36 4.12 5.30
C ILE A 119 -7.97 4.57 4.88
N ILE A 120 -7.11 3.60 4.50
CA ILE A 120 -5.89 3.81 3.72
C ILE A 120 -6.23 3.43 2.28
N CYS A 121 -6.19 4.42 1.37
CA CYS A 121 -6.72 4.28 0.01
C CYS A 121 -5.60 4.29 -1.02
N GLY A 122 -5.32 3.12 -1.63
CA GLY A 122 -4.39 2.93 -2.74
C GLY A 122 -5.08 2.76 -4.09
N THR A 123 -6.32 3.24 -4.24
CA THR A 123 -7.09 3.18 -5.48
C THR A 123 -7.60 4.56 -5.89
N SER A 124 -8.06 4.70 -7.12
CA SER A 124 -8.46 6.00 -7.69
C SER A 124 -9.62 5.90 -8.69
N ALA A 125 -10.50 4.92 -8.54
CA ALA A 125 -11.63 4.74 -9.47
C ALA A 125 -12.71 5.81 -9.33
N CYS A 126 -12.84 6.44 -8.15
CA CYS A 126 -13.76 7.55 -7.90
C CYS A 126 -13.18 8.89 -8.35
N THR A 127 -14.04 9.85 -8.64
CA THR A 127 -13.62 11.23 -8.99
C THR A 127 -13.20 12.03 -7.76
N ALA A 128 -12.35 13.06 -7.94
CA ALA A 128 -11.96 13.98 -6.87
C ALA A 128 -13.16 14.56 -6.11
N LYS A 129 -14.26 14.89 -6.81
CA LYS A 129 -15.50 15.39 -6.18
C LYS A 129 -16.17 14.36 -5.25
N GLU A 130 -16.03 13.07 -5.55
CA GLU A 130 -16.58 12.00 -4.70
C GLU A 130 -15.76 11.83 -3.45
N TYR A 131 -14.43 11.89 -3.53
CA TYR A 131 -13.55 11.88 -2.37
C TYR A 131 -13.78 13.10 -1.45
N GLN A 132 -13.95 14.29 -2.01
CA GLN A 132 -14.20 15.52 -1.24
C GLN A 132 -15.46 15.44 -0.35
N LYS A 133 -16.42 14.57 -0.69
CA LYS A 133 -17.64 14.33 0.13
C LYS A 133 -17.43 13.43 1.33
N ILE A 134 -16.25 12.87 1.51
CA ILE A 134 -15.93 11.99 2.62
C ILE A 134 -15.41 12.84 3.79
N ASP A 135 -16.17 12.93 4.88
CA ASP A 135 -15.83 13.71 6.07
C ASP A 135 -15.35 12.81 7.23
N LYS A 136 -14.55 11.81 6.88
CA LYS A 136 -14.04 10.79 7.80
C LYS A 136 -12.54 10.59 7.55
N PRO A 137 -11.79 10.06 8.53
CA PRO A 137 -10.36 9.82 8.39
C PRO A 137 -10.01 8.97 7.17
N MET A 138 -9.14 9.50 6.32
CA MET A 138 -8.64 8.82 5.14
C MET A 138 -7.23 9.31 4.81
N VAL A 139 -6.35 8.38 4.42
CA VAL A 139 -5.02 8.65 3.90
C VAL A 139 -4.94 8.08 2.49
N MET A 140 -4.41 8.85 1.56
CA MET A 140 -4.21 8.42 0.18
C MET A 140 -2.79 7.88 0.00
N LEU A 141 -2.67 6.86 -0.83
CA LEU A 141 -1.39 6.33 -1.28
C LEU A 141 -1.24 6.60 -2.76
N ASP A 142 -0.14 7.23 -3.16
CA ASP A 142 0.24 7.45 -4.57
C ASP A 142 -0.79 8.20 -5.44
N TYR A 143 -1.82 8.78 -4.82
CA TYR A 143 -2.90 9.44 -5.55
C TYR A 143 -3.33 10.76 -4.91
N LYS A 144 -3.26 11.85 -5.68
CA LYS A 144 -3.57 13.21 -5.22
C LYS A 144 -5.01 13.59 -5.54
N VAL A 145 -5.88 13.68 -4.53
CA VAL A 145 -7.29 14.10 -4.66
C VAL A 145 -7.55 15.46 -3.99
N GLY A 146 -6.82 16.48 -4.40
CA GLY A 146 -6.87 17.81 -3.77
C GLY A 146 -6.08 17.85 -2.45
N SER A 147 -6.44 18.77 -1.53
CA SER A 147 -5.68 19.03 -0.29
C SER A 147 -6.34 18.49 0.97
N LYS A 148 -7.47 17.78 0.85
CA LYS A 148 -8.26 17.35 2.02
C LYS A 148 -7.63 16.22 2.81
N PHE A 149 -6.99 15.26 2.12
CA PHE A 149 -6.43 14.08 2.72
C PHE A 149 -4.92 14.09 2.62
N PRO A 150 -4.18 13.61 3.63
CA PRO A 150 -2.75 13.36 3.49
C PRO A 150 -2.50 12.35 2.38
N VAL A 151 -1.42 12.56 1.62
CA VAL A 151 -0.95 11.64 0.59
C VAL A 151 0.43 11.16 1.01
N VAL A 152 0.59 9.86 1.24
CA VAL A 152 1.88 9.24 1.52
C VAL A 152 2.34 8.52 0.26
N VAL A 153 3.53 8.85 -0.20
CA VAL A 153 4.00 8.43 -1.52
C VAL A 153 5.52 8.32 -1.55
N SER A 154 6.04 7.43 -2.40
CA SER A 154 7.47 7.35 -2.71
C SER A 154 7.91 8.57 -3.54
N ASP A 155 9.16 9.01 -3.40
CA ASP A 155 9.75 9.98 -4.33
C ASP A 155 10.01 9.31 -5.69
N HIS A 156 8.98 9.34 -6.53
CA HIS A 156 9.02 8.72 -7.85
C HIS A 156 9.97 9.43 -8.81
N LYS A 157 10.20 10.75 -8.64
CA LYS A 157 11.19 11.47 -9.43
C LYS A 157 12.59 10.97 -9.11
N MET A 158 12.93 10.88 -7.82
CA MET A 158 14.17 10.27 -7.38
C MET A 158 14.31 8.84 -7.93
N GLY A 159 13.21 8.07 -7.94
CA GLY A 159 13.19 6.72 -8.49
C GLY A 159 13.54 6.66 -9.98
N GLY A 160 13.00 7.57 -10.78
CA GLY A 160 13.34 7.70 -12.21
C GLY A 160 14.80 8.09 -12.44
N GLN A 161 15.34 9.02 -11.62
CA GLN A 161 16.76 9.41 -11.67
C GLN A 161 17.68 8.26 -11.35
N LEU A 162 17.41 7.53 -10.27
CA LEU A 162 18.21 6.38 -9.86
C LEU A 162 18.19 5.26 -10.92
N ALA A 163 17.02 4.97 -11.50
CA ALA A 163 16.90 3.99 -12.58
C ALA A 163 17.70 4.42 -13.82
N ALA A 164 17.63 5.70 -14.21
CA ALA A 164 18.41 6.22 -15.32
C ALA A 164 19.92 6.07 -15.06
N GLN A 165 20.37 6.36 -13.83
CA GLN A 165 21.79 6.22 -13.47
C GLN A 165 22.28 4.78 -13.59
N GLU A 166 21.44 3.78 -13.26
CA GLU A 166 21.77 2.37 -13.45
C GLU A 166 22.00 2.01 -14.93
N PHE A 167 21.16 2.54 -15.84
CA PHE A 167 21.34 2.35 -17.28
C PHE A 167 22.57 3.08 -17.82
N ILE A 168 22.82 4.31 -17.36
CA ILE A 168 24.03 5.07 -17.73
C ILE A 168 25.28 4.31 -17.29
N ASN A 169 25.33 3.83 -16.05
CA ASN A 169 26.46 3.06 -15.50
C ASN A 169 26.65 1.74 -16.26
N SER A 170 25.58 1.11 -16.71
CA SER A 170 25.62 -0.12 -17.51
C SER A 170 26.03 0.13 -18.97
N GLY A 171 26.09 1.38 -19.41
CA GLY A 171 26.48 1.78 -20.76
C GLY A 171 25.39 1.57 -21.81
N CYS A 172 24.13 1.52 -21.40
CA CYS A 172 22.99 1.34 -22.29
C CYS A 172 22.87 2.47 -23.32
N LYS A 173 22.32 2.15 -24.48
CA LYS A 173 22.07 3.09 -25.60
C LYS A 173 20.58 3.22 -25.91
N TYR A 174 19.81 2.19 -25.65
CA TYR A 174 18.37 2.18 -25.89
C TYR A 174 17.62 1.46 -24.79
N VAL A 175 16.84 2.22 -24.03
CA VAL A 175 16.02 1.73 -22.90
C VAL A 175 14.55 1.69 -23.30
N ILE A 176 13.91 0.54 -23.11
CA ILE A 176 12.45 0.43 -23.16
C ILE A 176 11.92 0.37 -21.72
N HIS A 177 10.88 1.18 -21.44
CA HIS A 177 10.22 1.12 -20.16
C HIS A 177 8.74 0.78 -20.30
N ILE A 178 8.31 -0.16 -19.47
CA ILE A 178 6.96 -0.69 -19.43
C ILE A 178 6.16 0.10 -18.41
N SER A 179 5.11 0.77 -18.84
CA SER A 179 4.27 1.58 -17.95
C SER A 179 2.80 1.19 -18.07
N GLY A 180 2.00 1.46 -17.05
CA GLY A 180 0.55 1.40 -17.20
C GLY A 180 0.04 2.44 -18.20
N ILE A 181 -1.14 2.21 -18.76
CA ILE A 181 -1.85 3.23 -19.54
C ILE A 181 -2.30 4.33 -18.57
N ARG A 182 -1.79 5.56 -18.77
CA ARG A 182 -2.14 6.68 -17.90
C ARG A 182 -3.58 7.13 -18.17
N THR A 183 -4.47 6.80 -17.27
CA THR A 183 -5.89 7.20 -17.33
C THR A 183 -6.17 8.46 -16.49
N ASP A 184 -5.33 8.77 -15.49
CA ASP A 184 -5.48 9.92 -14.60
C ASP A 184 -4.14 10.63 -14.37
N LYS A 185 -4.17 11.98 -14.36
CA LYS A 185 -3.00 12.83 -14.09
C LYS A 185 -2.64 12.90 -12.60
N ASN A 186 -3.52 12.42 -11.73
CA ASN A 186 -3.33 12.51 -10.28
C ASN A 186 -2.54 11.32 -9.70
N ILE A 187 -2.22 10.31 -10.50
CA ILE A 187 -1.37 9.18 -10.12
C ILE A 187 0.09 9.64 -10.17
N MET A 188 0.78 9.60 -9.02
CA MET A 188 2.13 10.16 -8.89
C MET A 188 3.22 9.21 -9.39
N SER A 189 2.98 7.90 -9.39
CA SER A 189 3.96 6.89 -9.85
C SER A 189 4.40 7.06 -11.31
N PHE A 190 3.61 7.76 -12.15
CA PHE A 190 4.06 8.10 -13.51
C PHE A 190 5.27 9.03 -13.56
N GLU A 191 5.54 9.78 -12.49
CA GLU A 191 6.68 10.70 -12.43
C GLU A 191 8.02 9.98 -12.60
N CYS A 192 8.12 8.70 -12.18
CA CYS A 192 9.34 7.93 -12.39
C CYS A 192 9.66 7.71 -13.88
N HIS A 193 8.64 7.49 -14.72
CA HIS A 193 8.83 7.33 -16.16
C HIS A 193 9.14 8.66 -16.85
N GLU A 194 8.54 9.75 -16.42
CA GLU A 194 8.79 11.10 -16.97
C GLU A 194 10.22 11.54 -16.66
N GLU A 195 10.68 11.30 -15.44
CA GLU A 195 12.01 11.64 -15.01
C GLU A 195 13.09 10.72 -15.62
N LEU A 196 12.78 9.43 -15.75
CA LEU A 196 13.63 8.48 -16.49
C LEU A 196 13.88 8.96 -17.92
N ASP A 197 12.81 9.29 -18.67
CA ASP A 197 12.90 9.80 -20.04
C ASP A 197 13.79 11.06 -20.11
N ARG A 198 13.59 12.01 -19.17
CA ARG A 198 14.34 13.26 -19.11
C ARG A 198 15.86 12.99 -18.93
N VAL A 199 16.22 12.19 -17.91
CA VAL A 199 17.63 11.94 -17.59
C VAL A 199 18.32 11.12 -18.68
N LEU A 200 17.65 10.12 -19.25
CA LEU A 200 18.19 9.35 -20.37
C LEU A 200 18.44 10.23 -21.60
N ALA A 201 17.51 11.12 -21.95
CA ALA A 201 17.66 12.06 -23.07
C ALA A 201 18.84 13.02 -22.87
N GLU A 202 19.02 13.56 -21.66
CA GLU A 202 20.16 14.42 -21.30
C GLU A 202 21.53 13.72 -21.46
N ASN A 203 21.54 12.38 -21.36
CA ASN A 203 22.73 11.56 -21.54
C ASN A 203 22.83 10.91 -22.95
N GLY A 204 21.97 11.33 -23.89
CA GLY A 204 21.99 10.84 -25.28
C GLY A 204 21.55 9.38 -25.44
N ILE A 205 20.82 8.85 -24.46
CA ILE A 205 20.28 7.49 -24.46
C ILE A 205 18.85 7.54 -25.01
N LYS A 206 18.57 6.73 -26.03
CA LYS A 206 17.23 6.58 -26.60
C LYS A 206 16.32 5.91 -25.59
N SER A 207 15.09 6.42 -25.40
CA SER A 207 14.07 5.77 -24.59
C SER A 207 12.78 5.56 -25.36
N ARG A 208 12.03 4.53 -24.97
CA ARG A 208 10.72 4.23 -25.51
C ARG A 208 9.79 3.70 -24.43
N ARG A 209 8.63 4.31 -24.30
CA ARG A 209 7.57 3.85 -23.38
C ARG A 209 6.65 2.87 -24.11
N VAL A 210 6.42 1.70 -23.52
CA VAL A 210 5.45 0.71 -23.97
C VAL A 210 4.35 0.60 -22.92
N PRO A 211 3.11 1.05 -23.24
CA PRO A 211 2.00 0.98 -22.30
C PRO A 211 1.42 -0.44 -22.24
N ILE A 212 1.09 -0.90 -21.03
CA ILE A 212 0.39 -2.15 -20.77
C ILE A 212 -0.89 -1.88 -19.99
N GLN A 213 -1.80 -2.86 -19.98
CA GLN A 213 -2.99 -2.78 -19.14
C GLN A 213 -2.58 -2.72 -17.67
N TRP A 214 -3.08 -1.73 -16.94
CA TRP A 214 -2.79 -1.55 -15.53
C TRP A 214 -3.46 -2.66 -14.69
N ASN A 215 -2.76 -3.15 -13.67
CA ASN A 215 -3.27 -4.19 -12.75
C ASN A 215 -3.67 -5.53 -13.41
N ASP A 216 -3.17 -5.81 -14.61
CA ASP A 216 -3.21 -7.14 -15.18
C ASP A 216 -1.99 -7.93 -14.66
N PHE A 217 -2.24 -9.00 -13.89
CA PHE A 217 -1.18 -9.83 -13.26
C PHE A 217 -1.05 -11.19 -13.94
N ASP A 218 -1.33 -11.26 -15.24
CA ASP A 218 -1.04 -12.43 -16.06
C ASP A 218 0.45 -12.53 -16.38
N PHE A 219 1.19 -13.32 -15.58
CA PHE A 219 2.62 -13.53 -15.79
C PHE A 219 2.92 -14.19 -17.16
N HIS A 220 2.05 -15.04 -17.67
CA HIS A 220 2.22 -15.63 -19.00
C HIS A 220 2.09 -14.57 -20.08
N GLY A 221 1.11 -13.70 -19.98
CA GLY A 221 0.96 -12.55 -20.88
C GLY A 221 2.16 -11.60 -20.84
N TYR A 222 2.71 -11.31 -19.66
CA TYR A 222 3.95 -10.54 -19.54
C TYR A 222 5.15 -11.22 -20.23
N PHE A 223 5.26 -12.55 -20.10
CA PHE A 223 6.34 -13.29 -20.72
C PHE A 223 6.26 -13.27 -22.25
N GLU A 224 5.07 -13.50 -22.84
CA GLU A 224 4.88 -13.45 -24.28
C GLU A 224 5.06 -12.02 -24.82
N MET A 225 4.56 -11.01 -24.13
CA MET A 225 4.82 -9.60 -24.44
C MET A 225 6.32 -9.29 -24.45
N ALA A 226 7.06 -9.74 -23.42
CA ALA A 226 8.50 -9.52 -23.33
C ALA A 226 9.25 -10.14 -24.50
N LYS A 227 8.87 -11.35 -24.94
CA LYS A 227 9.45 -11.99 -26.15
C LYS A 227 9.19 -11.14 -27.39
N CYS A 228 7.93 -10.74 -27.63
CA CYS A 228 7.59 -9.91 -28.78
C CYS A 228 8.36 -8.58 -28.80
N ILE A 229 8.50 -7.92 -27.65
CA ILE A 229 9.27 -6.66 -27.55
C ILE A 229 10.75 -6.89 -27.84
N LEU A 230 11.37 -7.95 -27.29
CA LEU A 230 12.77 -8.24 -27.52
C LEU A 230 13.07 -8.69 -28.96
N GLU A 231 12.09 -9.26 -29.67
CA GLU A 231 12.17 -9.59 -31.10
C GLU A 231 11.99 -8.35 -31.99
N GLU A 232 10.99 -7.51 -31.68
CA GLU A 232 10.68 -6.28 -32.42
C GLU A 232 11.79 -5.23 -32.30
N TYR A 233 12.36 -5.09 -31.10
CA TYR A 233 13.41 -4.12 -30.77
C TYR A 233 14.71 -4.83 -30.46
N SER A 234 15.31 -5.43 -31.47
CA SER A 234 16.54 -6.25 -31.32
C SER A 234 17.76 -5.45 -30.83
N ASP A 235 17.75 -4.11 -30.99
CA ASP A 235 18.78 -3.17 -30.55
C ASP A 235 18.59 -2.65 -29.12
N VAL A 236 17.55 -3.10 -28.43
CA VAL A 236 17.30 -2.73 -27.01
C VAL A 236 18.34 -3.39 -26.11
N ASP A 237 18.95 -2.57 -25.24
CA ASP A 237 19.96 -2.99 -24.26
C ASP A 237 19.62 -2.60 -22.81
N GLY A 238 18.44 -1.98 -22.58
CA GLY A 238 17.92 -1.66 -21.24
C GLY A 238 16.42 -1.87 -21.14
N ILE A 239 15.96 -2.47 -20.03
CA ILE A 239 14.53 -2.62 -19.69
C ILE A 239 14.26 -2.06 -18.30
N PHE A 240 13.26 -1.17 -18.20
CA PHE A 240 12.71 -0.67 -16.94
C PHE A 240 11.24 -1.07 -16.82
N ALA A 241 10.86 -1.74 -15.73
CA ALA A 241 9.50 -2.21 -15.52
C ALA A 241 9.22 -2.46 -14.03
N ALA A 242 7.96 -2.50 -13.62
CA ALA A 242 7.58 -3.01 -12.31
C ALA A 242 8.08 -4.47 -12.12
N ASP A 243 8.18 -4.92 -10.87
CA ASP A 243 8.85 -6.19 -10.53
C ASP A 243 8.38 -7.39 -11.36
N MET A 244 7.06 -7.60 -11.51
CA MET A 244 6.56 -8.78 -12.25
C MET A 244 6.87 -8.76 -13.74
N PRO A 245 6.61 -7.69 -14.50
CA PRO A 245 7.08 -7.59 -15.88
C PRO A 245 8.60 -7.66 -15.98
N ALA A 246 9.38 -7.07 -15.05
CA ALA A 246 10.84 -7.16 -15.07
C ALA A 246 11.34 -8.61 -14.97
N ILE A 247 10.74 -9.45 -14.11
CA ILE A 247 11.02 -10.89 -14.04
C ILE A 247 10.65 -11.59 -15.37
N ALA A 248 9.54 -11.20 -15.98
CA ALA A 248 9.13 -11.76 -17.27
C ALA A 248 10.13 -11.42 -18.39
N PHE A 249 10.64 -10.17 -18.43
CA PHE A 249 11.71 -9.78 -19.35
C PHE A 249 13.01 -10.54 -19.08
N LEU A 250 13.41 -10.70 -17.83
CA LEU A 250 14.59 -11.51 -17.47
C LEU A 250 14.44 -12.93 -18.01
N LYS A 251 13.30 -13.56 -17.75
CA LYS A 251 13.03 -14.93 -18.22
C LYS A 251 13.01 -15.03 -19.75
N ALA A 252 12.40 -14.07 -20.43
CA ALA A 252 12.34 -14.03 -21.90
C ALA A 252 13.73 -13.82 -22.52
N ALA A 253 14.52 -12.88 -21.99
CA ALA A 253 15.87 -12.61 -22.45
C ALA A 253 16.78 -13.82 -22.32
N LEU A 254 16.76 -14.51 -21.18
CA LEU A 254 17.52 -15.74 -20.97
C LEU A 254 17.07 -16.87 -21.91
N ALA A 255 15.75 -16.98 -22.19
CA ALA A 255 15.21 -18.00 -23.10
C ALA A 255 15.68 -17.83 -24.56
N ILE A 256 15.94 -16.59 -24.99
CA ILE A 256 16.50 -16.28 -26.33
C ILE A 256 18.04 -16.18 -26.32
N GLY A 257 18.70 -16.53 -25.22
CA GLY A 257 20.15 -16.62 -25.10
C GLY A 257 20.88 -15.29 -24.87
N LYS A 258 20.17 -14.20 -24.52
CA LYS A 258 20.84 -12.95 -24.13
C LYS A 258 21.57 -13.13 -22.80
N LYS A 259 22.75 -12.52 -22.69
CA LYS A 259 23.54 -12.45 -21.46
C LYS A 259 23.10 -11.24 -20.65
N ILE A 260 22.77 -11.46 -19.38
CA ILE A 260 22.40 -10.42 -18.43
C ILE A 260 23.57 -10.23 -17.45
N PRO A 261 24.07 -9.01 -17.25
CA PRO A 261 23.62 -7.73 -17.82
C PRO A 261 24.29 -7.31 -19.13
N ASP A 262 25.16 -8.14 -19.75
CA ASP A 262 26.04 -7.73 -20.84
C ASP A 262 25.30 -7.31 -22.12
N ASP A 263 24.29 -8.10 -22.52
CA ASP A 263 23.47 -7.83 -23.72
C ASP A 263 22.20 -7.07 -23.42
N LEU A 264 21.74 -7.11 -22.15
CA LEU A 264 20.52 -6.44 -21.69
C LEU A 264 20.60 -6.16 -20.20
N ALA A 265 20.58 -4.90 -19.82
CA ALA A 265 20.40 -4.49 -18.43
C ALA A 265 18.91 -4.43 -18.07
N ILE A 266 18.55 -4.84 -16.85
CA ILE A 266 17.17 -4.80 -16.37
C ILE A 266 17.15 -4.12 -15.01
N VAL A 267 16.31 -3.07 -14.88
CA VAL A 267 16.03 -2.39 -13.62
C VAL A 267 14.54 -2.58 -13.31
N ALA A 268 14.25 -3.20 -12.18
CA ALA A 268 12.89 -3.33 -11.66
C ALA A 268 12.46 -2.07 -10.89
N TYR A 269 11.15 -1.89 -10.75
CA TYR A 269 10.55 -0.85 -9.91
C TYR A 269 9.58 -1.50 -8.95
N ASP A 270 9.59 -1.08 -7.70
CA ASP A 270 8.92 -1.49 -6.47
C ASP A 270 9.90 -2.13 -5.47
N GLY A 271 10.82 -3.00 -5.92
CA GLY A 271 11.82 -3.63 -5.07
C GLY A 271 11.20 -4.56 -4.02
N THR A 272 10.17 -5.32 -4.39
CA THR A 272 9.52 -6.25 -3.47
C THR A 272 10.27 -7.57 -3.37
N TYR A 273 9.82 -8.45 -2.48
CA TYR A 273 10.43 -9.77 -2.26
C TYR A 273 10.61 -10.61 -3.53
N ILE A 274 9.80 -10.37 -4.57
CA ILE A 274 9.86 -11.17 -5.80
C ILE A 274 11.12 -10.88 -6.64
N THR A 275 11.78 -9.72 -6.50
CA THR A 275 13.02 -9.39 -7.20
C THR A 275 14.16 -10.33 -6.82
N ASN A 276 14.08 -10.95 -5.66
CA ASN A 276 15.00 -11.94 -5.14
C ASN A 276 14.54 -13.40 -5.35
N ALA A 277 13.37 -13.61 -5.99
CA ALA A 277 12.78 -14.96 -6.12
C ALA A 277 13.38 -15.78 -7.27
N SER A 278 14.16 -15.18 -8.16
CA SER A 278 14.86 -15.88 -9.26
C SER A 278 16.33 -16.14 -8.92
N THR A 279 16.98 -17.04 -9.69
CA THR A 279 18.42 -17.32 -9.57
C THR A 279 19.29 -16.11 -9.91
N THR A 280 18.80 -15.23 -10.78
CA THR A 280 19.41 -13.93 -11.12
C THR A 280 18.61 -12.86 -10.40
N ARG A 281 19.21 -12.19 -9.43
CA ARG A 281 18.56 -11.16 -8.63
C ARG A 281 18.43 -9.88 -9.45
N LEU A 282 17.23 -9.30 -9.49
CA LEU A 282 17.01 -8.03 -10.19
C LEU A 282 17.62 -6.85 -9.41
N THR A 283 18.33 -5.98 -10.11
CA THR A 283 18.56 -4.61 -9.62
C THR A 283 17.22 -3.89 -9.63
N SER A 284 16.86 -3.25 -8.52
CA SER A 284 15.55 -2.63 -8.38
C SER A 284 15.60 -1.28 -7.69
N ILE A 285 14.65 -0.42 -8.02
CA ILE A 285 14.34 0.77 -7.25
C ILE A 285 13.35 0.36 -6.17
N HIS A 286 13.84 0.32 -4.94
CA HIS A 286 13.05 -0.08 -3.78
C HIS A 286 12.21 1.07 -3.25
N GLN A 287 10.89 0.87 -3.23
CA GLN A 287 9.95 1.76 -2.55
C GLN A 287 9.93 1.43 -1.05
N PRO A 288 10.01 2.41 -0.14
CA PRO A 288 10.13 2.18 1.29
C PRO A 288 8.77 1.81 1.92
N TYR A 289 8.21 0.64 1.55
CA TYR A 289 6.86 0.25 1.95
C TYR A 289 6.66 0.11 3.47
N LYS A 290 7.74 -0.09 4.25
CA LYS A 290 7.67 -0.10 5.72
C LYS A 290 7.43 1.30 6.26
N GLU A 291 8.21 2.26 5.78
CA GLU A 291 8.12 3.67 6.16
C GLU A 291 6.80 4.28 5.66
N ILE A 292 6.35 3.89 4.45
CA ILE A 292 5.03 4.25 3.92
C ILE A 292 3.92 3.71 4.84
N ALA A 293 4.02 2.45 5.29
CA ALA A 293 3.05 1.86 6.22
C ALA A 293 3.01 2.61 7.55
N GLN A 294 4.16 2.90 8.14
CA GLN A 294 4.30 3.64 9.39
C GLN A 294 3.66 5.02 9.28
N GLU A 295 4.02 5.75 8.24
CA GLU A 295 3.54 7.11 8.02
C GLU A 295 2.03 7.15 7.70
N ALA A 296 1.54 6.24 6.84
CA ALA A 296 0.13 6.17 6.51
C ALA A 296 -0.73 5.85 7.75
N VAL A 297 -0.29 4.90 8.58
CA VAL A 297 -1.00 4.57 9.83
C VAL A 297 -0.90 5.74 10.81
N ARG A 298 0.26 6.40 10.94
CA ARG A 298 0.43 7.56 11.82
C ARG A 298 -0.55 8.67 11.44
N GLN A 299 -0.56 9.10 10.18
CA GLN A 299 -1.46 10.13 9.68
C GLN A 299 -2.93 9.78 9.91
N LEU A 300 -3.30 8.52 9.69
CA LEU A 300 -4.67 8.06 9.91
C LEU A 300 -5.06 8.09 11.39
N MET A 301 -4.18 7.66 12.29
CA MET A 301 -4.44 7.69 13.73
C MET A 301 -4.57 9.12 14.26
N ASP A 302 -3.71 10.05 13.81
CA ASP A 302 -3.80 11.46 14.17
C ASP A 302 -5.16 12.06 13.78
N MET A 303 -5.69 11.70 12.60
CA MET A 303 -7.03 12.12 12.16
C MET A 303 -8.14 11.47 13.00
N ILE A 304 -8.00 10.20 13.40
CA ILE A 304 -8.99 9.48 14.22
C ILE A 304 -9.01 10.03 15.65
N ASP A 305 -7.87 10.39 16.22
CA ASP A 305 -7.72 10.89 17.58
C ASP A 305 -8.01 12.40 17.71
N GLY A 306 -8.14 13.10 16.59
CA GLY A 306 -8.36 14.54 16.54
C GLY A 306 -7.12 15.37 16.91
N SER A 307 -5.95 14.74 16.94
CA SER A 307 -4.65 15.36 17.23
C SER A 307 -3.95 15.91 15.98
N ALA A 308 -4.67 15.98 14.86
CA ALA A 308 -4.15 16.53 13.61
C ALA A 308 -3.74 18.00 13.77
N GLY A 309 -2.49 18.27 14.11
CA GLY A 309 -1.95 19.61 14.33
C GLY A 309 -0.79 19.69 15.31
N ASP A 310 -0.62 18.72 16.19
CA ASP A 310 0.57 18.68 17.06
C ASP A 310 1.73 18.02 16.29
N GLU A 311 2.63 18.87 15.79
CA GLU A 311 3.91 18.45 15.21
C GLU A 311 4.80 17.81 16.29
N GLN A 312 4.55 16.57 16.63
CA GLN A 312 5.59 15.72 17.19
C GLN A 312 6.33 15.08 16.02
N ALA A 313 7.47 15.70 15.67
CA ALA A 313 8.44 15.15 14.75
C ALA A 313 8.92 13.80 15.30
N ASP A 314 8.35 12.70 14.80
CA ASP A 314 8.87 11.37 14.99
C ASP A 314 9.54 10.90 13.69
N ASP A 315 10.67 10.49 13.82
CA ASP A 315 11.87 9.90 13.25
C ASP A 315 11.78 9.20 11.86
N THR A 316 10.93 9.65 10.95
CA THR A 316 11.12 9.36 9.52
C THR A 316 12.08 10.42 8.94
N ARG A 317 13.38 10.23 9.19
CA ARG A 317 14.45 11.22 9.09
C ARG A 317 14.63 11.87 7.72
N ASP A 318 14.00 11.34 6.66
CA ASP A 318 14.22 11.78 5.28
C ASP A 318 12.93 12.14 4.52
N ALA A 319 11.77 12.19 5.19
CA ALA A 319 10.51 12.53 4.52
C ALA A 319 10.41 14.04 4.24
N VAL A 320 10.11 14.40 2.99
CA VAL A 320 9.86 15.79 2.58
C VAL A 320 8.36 16.03 2.54
N LYS A 321 7.88 17.07 3.22
CA LYS A 321 6.46 17.44 3.25
C LYS A 321 6.18 18.62 2.32
N GLU A 322 5.35 18.42 1.31
CA GLU A 322 4.89 19.44 0.38
C GLU A 322 3.36 19.62 0.51
N GLY A 323 2.93 20.51 1.37
CA GLY A 323 1.50 20.70 1.69
C GLY A 323 0.91 19.46 2.38
N ASN A 324 -0.01 18.74 1.73
CA ASN A 324 -0.58 17.50 2.23
C ASN A 324 0.10 16.23 1.66
N ILE A 325 1.20 16.38 0.91
CA ILE A 325 1.97 15.27 0.34
C ILE A 325 3.19 15.02 1.20
N ILE A 326 3.43 13.76 1.52
CA ILE A 326 4.57 13.28 2.28
C ILE A 326 5.35 12.36 1.36
N LEU A 327 6.51 12.85 0.89
CA LEU A 327 7.41 12.13 0.00
C LEU A 327 8.42 11.33 0.82
N LEU A 328 8.54 10.06 0.52
CA LEU A 328 9.52 9.15 1.14
C LEU A 328 10.57 8.74 0.12
N PRO A 329 11.87 8.87 0.45
CA PRO A 329 12.95 8.59 -0.49
C PRO A 329 12.96 7.11 -0.86
N VAL A 330 13.27 6.84 -2.11
CA VAL A 330 13.51 5.49 -2.63
C VAL A 330 15.01 5.19 -2.67
N SER A 331 15.37 3.92 -2.81
CA SER A 331 16.77 3.50 -2.87
C SER A 331 17.01 2.47 -3.98
N VAL A 332 18.28 2.28 -4.37
CA VAL A 332 18.66 1.20 -5.28
C VAL A 332 19.03 -0.03 -4.47
N GLU A 333 18.37 -1.15 -4.76
CA GLU A 333 18.82 -2.48 -4.33
C GLU A 333 19.55 -3.14 -5.49
N LYS A 334 20.87 -3.21 -5.39
CA LYS A 334 21.71 -3.84 -6.44
C LYS A 334 21.48 -5.34 -6.50
N GLY A 335 21.25 -5.82 -7.72
CA GLY A 335 21.19 -7.22 -8.09
C GLY A 335 22.25 -7.56 -9.13
N ASP A 336 21.96 -8.55 -9.93
CA ASP A 336 22.86 -9.11 -10.94
C ASP A 336 22.50 -8.65 -12.36
N THR A 337 21.50 -7.76 -12.52
CA THR A 337 20.94 -7.37 -13.82
C THR A 337 21.37 -6.01 -14.32
N THR A 338 22.29 -5.33 -13.62
CA THR A 338 23.01 -4.11 -14.07
C THR A 338 24.50 -4.23 -13.76
N LYS A 339 25.35 -3.44 -14.43
CA LYS A 339 26.80 -3.41 -14.20
C LYS A 339 27.20 -2.58 -12.99
#